data_0060d748367707e62e26468ba2a5882f
#
_entry.id   0060d748367707e62e26468ba2a5882f
#
_cell.length_a   1.000
_cell.length_b   1.000
_cell.length_c   1.000
_cell.angle_alpha   90.00
_cell.angle_beta   90.00
_cell.angle_gamma   90.00
#
_symmetry.space_group_name_H-M   'P 1'
#
loop_
_entity.id
_entity.type
_entity.pdbx_description
1 polymer ?
#
loop_
_entity_poly.entity_id
_entity_poly.type
_entity_poly.pdbx_seq_one_letter_code
_entity_poly.pdbx_strand_id
1 'polypeptide(L)'
;VADIIRRVQRIQIVANRSVNDLLAGQYRSTFRGRGMEFDEVREYQPGDEIRTIDWNVTARAGTPFIKRYCEERELTVLFLLDVSASGAFGTGQQSKLDVMVEMVALLMFSALKNNDKVGLLLFADDVQGYFPPRKGRSNVLRLIREMVATEPVSRETSLDAALQFLNRVQKRRSVVFLISDFQTEPSRQALAVSNGRHDLVGITVSDPRERELPDVGFVNFRDAETGE
;
A
#
# COMPACT_ATOMS: atom_id res chain seq x y z
N VAL A 1 25.12 -0.04 4.33
CA VAL A 1 24.73 -0.52 2.98
C VAL A 1 24.55 -2.05 2.96
N ALA A 2 25.54 -2.83 3.45
CA ALA A 2 25.45 -4.30 3.45
C ALA A 2 24.29 -4.82 4.30
N ASP A 3 23.96 -4.16 5.39
CA ASP A 3 22.85 -4.52 6.27
C ASP A 3 21.49 -4.23 5.62
N ILE A 4 21.33 -3.09 4.97
CA ILE A 4 20.14 -2.74 4.20
C ILE A 4 19.88 -3.79 3.11
N ILE A 5 20.93 -4.22 2.40
CA ILE A 5 20.78 -5.24 1.35
C ILE A 5 20.29 -6.56 1.94
N ARG A 6 20.87 -7.02 3.05
CA ARG A 6 20.43 -8.26 3.74
C ARG A 6 18.98 -8.16 4.20
N ARG A 7 18.58 -7.01 4.75
CA ARG A 7 17.22 -6.78 5.23
C ARG A 7 16.22 -6.79 4.07
N VAL A 8 16.52 -6.11 2.96
CA VAL A 8 15.69 -6.14 1.74
C VAL A 8 15.56 -7.57 1.18
N GLN A 9 16.66 -8.34 1.15
CA GLN A 9 16.64 -9.75 0.70
C GLN A 9 15.77 -10.63 1.61
N ARG A 10 15.88 -10.47 2.94
CA ARG A 10 15.05 -11.20 3.90
C ARG A 10 13.57 -10.91 3.70
N ILE A 11 13.19 -9.63 3.59
CA ILE A 11 11.83 -9.20 3.30
C ILE A 11 11.34 -9.81 1.98
N GLN A 12 12.14 -9.79 0.93
CA GLN A 12 11.79 -10.38 -0.35
C GLN A 12 11.53 -11.89 -0.27
N ILE A 13 12.32 -12.65 0.51
CA ILE A 13 12.12 -14.09 0.70
C ILE A 13 10.82 -14.36 1.44
N VAL A 14 10.53 -13.61 2.50
CA VAL A 14 9.30 -13.73 3.28
C VAL A 14 8.10 -13.36 2.41
N ALA A 15 8.18 -12.25 1.67
CA ALA A 15 7.12 -11.81 0.78
C ALA A 15 6.79 -12.85 -0.30
N ASN A 16 7.79 -13.42 -0.95
CA ASN A 16 7.56 -14.45 -1.98
C ASN A 16 6.85 -15.69 -1.44
N ARG A 17 7.04 -16.05 -0.17
CA ARG A 17 6.33 -17.17 0.47
C ARG A 17 4.88 -16.79 0.85
N SER A 18 4.71 -15.63 1.49
CA SER A 18 3.41 -15.20 2.04
C SER A 18 2.43 -14.72 0.96
N VAL A 19 2.92 -14.09 -0.10
CA VAL A 19 2.08 -13.56 -1.20
C VAL A 19 1.52 -14.68 -2.08
N ASN A 20 2.16 -15.87 -2.10
CA ASN A 20 1.66 -16.97 -2.93
C ASN A 20 0.35 -17.59 -2.41
N ASP A 21 0.10 -17.60 -1.10
CA ASP A 21 -0.95 -18.44 -0.53
C ASP A 21 -2.18 -17.70 0.03
N LEU A 22 -2.07 -16.47 0.55
CA LEU A 22 -3.20 -15.81 1.23
C LEU A 22 -3.55 -14.40 0.74
N LEU A 23 -2.54 -13.56 0.46
CA LEU A 23 -2.77 -12.12 0.24
C LEU A 23 -3.25 -11.78 -1.17
N ALA A 24 -2.85 -12.53 -2.19
CA ALA A 24 -3.21 -12.24 -3.58
C ALA A 24 -4.72 -12.40 -3.86
N GLY A 25 -5.37 -13.36 -3.20
CA GLY A 25 -6.81 -13.60 -3.34
C GLY A 25 -7.65 -12.53 -2.63
N GLN A 26 -7.29 -12.18 -1.40
CA GLN A 26 -8.00 -11.17 -0.60
C GLN A 26 -7.79 -9.77 -1.16
N TYR A 27 -6.58 -9.44 -1.62
CA TYR A 27 -6.28 -8.17 -2.27
C TYR A 27 -7.16 -7.96 -3.51
N ARG A 28 -7.27 -8.94 -4.40
CA ARG A 28 -8.14 -8.88 -5.58
C ARG A 28 -9.62 -8.75 -5.25
N SER A 29 -10.10 -9.42 -4.22
CA SER A 29 -11.53 -9.36 -3.83
C SER A 29 -11.92 -8.03 -3.22
N THR A 30 -11.01 -7.39 -2.49
CA THR A 30 -11.27 -6.13 -1.77
C THR A 30 -11.14 -4.91 -2.70
N PHE A 31 -10.17 -4.92 -3.60
CA PHE A 31 -9.87 -3.79 -4.49
C PHE A 31 -10.19 -4.12 -5.95
N ARG A 32 -11.48 -4.32 -6.28
CA ARG A 32 -11.92 -4.48 -7.66
C ARG A 32 -11.90 -3.14 -8.39
N GLY A 33 -10.99 -3.00 -9.35
CA GLY A 33 -10.99 -1.87 -10.28
C GLY A 33 -12.25 -1.88 -11.17
N ARG A 34 -12.84 -0.72 -11.43
CA ARG A 34 -13.96 -0.57 -12.39
C ARG A 34 -13.40 -0.32 -13.80
N GLY A 35 -13.21 -1.34 -14.60
CA GLY A 35 -12.82 -1.23 -16.00
C GLY A 35 -12.87 -2.56 -16.71
N MET A 36 -13.29 -2.51 -17.97
CA MET A 36 -13.32 -3.68 -18.83
C MET A 36 -12.12 -3.59 -19.77
N GLU A 37 -11.21 -4.57 -19.71
CA GLU A 37 -10.15 -4.75 -20.68
C GLU A 37 -10.54 -5.88 -21.63
N PHE A 38 -10.18 -5.75 -22.88
CA PHE A 38 -10.45 -6.78 -23.89
C PHE A 38 -9.64 -8.03 -23.54
N ASP A 39 -10.32 -9.17 -23.33
CA ASP A 39 -9.70 -10.44 -22.97
C ASP A 39 -9.50 -11.32 -24.22
N GLU A 40 -10.61 -11.73 -24.83
CA GLU A 40 -10.58 -12.63 -25.98
C GLU A 40 -11.82 -12.45 -26.87
N VAL A 41 -11.73 -13.01 -28.07
CA VAL A 41 -12.86 -13.19 -28.96
C VAL A 41 -13.22 -14.68 -28.96
N ARG A 42 -14.47 -15.02 -28.62
CA ARG A 42 -14.98 -16.37 -28.71
C ARG A 42 -16.28 -16.44 -29.51
N GLU A 43 -16.62 -17.62 -29.97
CA GLU A 43 -17.91 -17.83 -30.62
C GLU A 43 -19.08 -17.50 -29.70
N TYR A 44 -20.10 -16.89 -30.27
CA TYR A 44 -21.36 -16.56 -29.59
C TYR A 44 -22.07 -17.84 -29.14
N GLN A 45 -22.54 -17.84 -27.91
CA GLN A 45 -23.40 -18.88 -27.35
C GLN A 45 -24.78 -18.32 -27.00
N PRO A 46 -25.87 -19.10 -27.18
CA PRO A 46 -27.19 -18.65 -26.77
C PRO A 46 -27.21 -18.23 -25.30
N GLY A 47 -27.58 -16.96 -25.04
CA GLY A 47 -27.56 -16.33 -23.73
C GLY A 47 -26.51 -15.23 -23.58
N ASP A 48 -25.58 -15.10 -24.52
CA ASP A 48 -24.64 -13.97 -24.53
C ASP A 48 -25.31 -12.66 -24.93
N GLU A 49 -24.79 -11.54 -24.46
CA GLU A 49 -25.30 -10.22 -24.76
C GLU A 49 -24.98 -9.82 -26.22
N ILE A 50 -25.99 -9.58 -27.04
CA ILE A 50 -25.86 -9.27 -28.47
C ILE A 50 -25.00 -8.01 -28.71
N ARG A 51 -24.97 -7.08 -27.75
CA ARG A 51 -24.16 -5.84 -27.83
C ARG A 51 -22.66 -6.09 -27.82
N THR A 52 -22.24 -7.25 -27.39
CA THR A 52 -20.81 -7.62 -27.32
C THR A 52 -20.30 -8.30 -28.58
N ILE A 53 -21.16 -8.47 -29.61
CA ILE A 53 -20.79 -9.08 -30.90
C ILE A 53 -19.74 -8.20 -31.62
N ASP A 54 -18.62 -8.84 -31.99
CA ASP A 54 -17.63 -8.23 -32.87
C ASP A 54 -18.02 -8.46 -34.34
N TRP A 55 -18.67 -7.49 -34.93
CA TRP A 55 -19.12 -7.55 -36.33
C TRP A 55 -17.96 -7.70 -37.32
N ASN A 56 -16.75 -7.21 -37.00
CA ASN A 56 -15.60 -7.31 -37.90
C ASN A 56 -15.04 -8.75 -37.94
N VAL A 57 -14.97 -9.42 -36.80
CA VAL A 57 -14.57 -10.84 -36.74
C VAL A 57 -15.67 -11.73 -37.30
N THR A 58 -16.89 -11.51 -36.92
CA THR A 58 -18.08 -12.22 -37.42
C THR A 58 -18.15 -12.19 -38.94
N ALA A 59 -17.94 -11.03 -39.57
CA ALA A 59 -17.98 -10.92 -41.04
C ALA A 59 -16.87 -11.71 -41.75
N ARG A 60 -15.74 -11.95 -41.08
CA ARG A 60 -14.60 -12.73 -41.61
C ARG A 60 -14.75 -14.23 -41.37
N ALA A 61 -15.29 -14.60 -40.21
CA ALA A 61 -15.40 -15.97 -39.78
C ALA A 61 -16.67 -16.66 -40.25
N GLY A 62 -17.72 -15.90 -40.61
CA GLY A 62 -19.01 -16.43 -41.05
C GLY A 62 -19.92 -16.94 -39.92
N THR A 63 -19.44 -16.95 -38.70
CA THR A 63 -20.18 -17.28 -37.48
C THR A 63 -20.08 -16.13 -36.47
N PRO A 64 -21.10 -15.89 -35.62
CA PRO A 64 -21.07 -14.78 -34.69
C PRO A 64 -19.97 -14.97 -33.63
N PHE A 65 -19.15 -13.92 -33.42
CA PHE A 65 -18.14 -13.85 -32.36
C PHE A 65 -18.44 -12.71 -31.41
N ILE A 66 -18.21 -12.91 -30.12
CA ILE A 66 -18.34 -11.88 -29.08
C ILE A 66 -16.98 -11.47 -28.55
N LYS A 67 -16.87 -10.19 -28.19
CA LYS A 67 -15.75 -9.66 -27.37
C LYS A 67 -16.02 -9.99 -25.93
N ARG A 68 -15.16 -10.79 -25.34
CA ARG A 68 -15.14 -10.98 -23.90
C ARG A 68 -14.23 -9.93 -23.29
N TYR A 69 -14.74 -9.23 -22.31
CA TYR A 69 -13.98 -8.25 -21.56
C TYR A 69 -13.71 -8.83 -20.16
N CYS A 70 -12.45 -8.86 -19.77
CA CYS A 70 -12.07 -9.17 -18.40
C CYS A 70 -11.93 -7.87 -17.61
N GLU A 71 -12.41 -7.87 -16.38
CA GLU A 71 -12.28 -6.71 -15.51
C GLU A 71 -10.87 -6.70 -14.87
N GLU A 72 -9.84 -6.45 -15.71
CA GLU A 72 -8.48 -6.20 -15.23
C GLU A 72 -8.14 -4.72 -15.30
N ARG A 73 -8.24 -4.03 -14.19
CA ARG A 73 -7.71 -2.67 -14.06
C ARG A 73 -6.42 -2.68 -13.29
N GLU A 74 -5.40 -2.07 -13.90
CA GLU A 74 -4.24 -1.61 -13.17
C GLU A 74 -4.67 -0.65 -12.08
N LEU A 75 -4.46 -1.05 -10.84
CA LEU A 75 -4.64 -0.14 -9.72
C LEU A 75 -3.40 0.74 -9.56
N THR A 76 -3.62 1.93 -9.06
CA THR A 76 -2.56 2.74 -8.50
C THR A 76 -2.64 2.61 -7.00
N VAL A 77 -1.58 2.12 -6.39
CA VAL A 77 -1.47 1.89 -4.94
C VAL A 77 -0.43 2.83 -4.38
N LEU A 78 -0.81 3.60 -3.37
CA LEU A 78 0.07 4.52 -2.66
C LEU A 78 0.15 4.10 -1.20
N PHE A 79 1.38 4.01 -0.70
CA PHE A 79 1.66 3.77 0.70
C PHE A 79 2.12 5.07 1.34
N LEU A 80 1.43 5.49 2.40
CA LEU A 80 1.80 6.62 3.25
C LEU A 80 2.34 6.01 4.54
N LEU A 81 3.64 6.06 4.72
CA LEU A 81 4.33 5.45 5.86
C LEU A 81 4.80 6.52 6.81
N ASP A 82 4.34 6.43 8.04
CA ASP A 82 4.81 7.21 9.16
C ASP A 82 6.23 6.78 9.56
N VAL A 83 7.15 7.74 9.55
CA VAL A 83 8.56 7.55 9.93
C VAL A 83 8.96 8.45 11.09
N SER A 84 8.00 8.85 11.91
CA SER A 84 8.23 9.61 13.14
C SER A 84 8.99 8.80 14.19
N ALA A 85 9.48 9.48 15.21
CA ALA A 85 10.28 8.86 16.27
C ALA A 85 9.49 7.84 17.11
N SER A 86 8.15 7.97 17.20
CA SER A 86 7.30 6.99 17.89
C SER A 86 7.40 5.59 17.28
N GLY A 87 7.69 5.51 15.96
CA GLY A 87 7.95 4.25 15.27
C GLY A 87 9.23 3.53 15.70
N ALA A 88 10.19 4.22 16.30
CA ALA A 88 11.42 3.61 16.83
C ALA A 88 11.18 2.79 18.11
N PHE A 89 10.04 2.98 18.77
CA PHE A 89 9.66 2.18 19.93
C PHE A 89 9.39 0.73 19.58
N GLY A 90 9.80 -0.18 20.45
CA GLY A 90 9.49 -1.60 20.34
C GLY A 90 10.08 -2.36 21.54
N THR A 91 9.28 -3.20 22.16
CA THR A 91 9.67 -4.01 23.33
C THR A 91 10.21 -5.39 22.94
N GLY A 92 10.12 -5.74 21.67
CA GLY A 92 10.64 -7.00 21.12
C GLY A 92 11.98 -6.84 20.40
N GLN A 93 12.24 -7.76 19.49
CA GLN A 93 13.45 -7.71 18.63
C GLN A 93 13.32 -6.72 17.46
N GLN A 94 12.14 -6.20 17.22
CA GLN A 94 11.81 -5.30 16.14
C GLN A 94 11.10 -4.06 16.69
N SER A 95 11.38 -2.91 16.11
CA SER A 95 10.63 -1.68 16.36
C SER A 95 9.29 -1.68 15.62
N LYS A 96 8.37 -0.80 16.01
CA LYS A 96 7.11 -0.59 15.24
C LYS A 96 7.41 -0.26 13.78
N LEU A 97 8.40 0.60 13.53
CA LEU A 97 8.81 0.96 12.18
C LEU A 97 9.31 -0.26 11.39
N ASP A 98 10.04 -1.18 12.02
CA ASP A 98 10.47 -2.41 11.36
C ASP A 98 9.30 -3.25 10.88
N VAL A 99 8.29 -3.40 11.75
CA VAL A 99 7.05 -4.14 11.43
C VAL A 99 6.26 -3.44 10.32
N MET A 100 6.13 -2.11 10.39
CA MET A 100 5.47 -1.33 9.34
C MET A 100 6.17 -1.50 7.98
N VAL A 101 7.49 -1.40 7.93
CA VAL A 101 8.29 -1.58 6.72
C VAL A 101 8.13 -2.98 6.14
N GLU A 102 8.16 -4.03 6.97
CA GLU A 102 7.95 -5.41 6.52
C GLU A 102 6.55 -5.61 5.95
N MET A 103 5.52 -5.11 6.62
CA MET A 103 4.14 -5.18 6.17
C MET A 103 3.92 -4.43 4.85
N VAL A 104 4.41 -3.19 4.74
CA VAL A 104 4.31 -2.40 3.50
C VAL A 104 5.01 -3.10 2.36
N ALA A 105 6.18 -3.68 2.59
CA ALA A 105 6.90 -4.43 1.57
C ALA A 105 6.12 -5.66 1.09
N LEU A 106 5.45 -6.40 1.99
CA LEU A 106 4.56 -7.50 1.63
C LEU A 106 3.42 -7.04 0.71
N LEU A 107 2.76 -5.94 1.06
CA LEU A 107 1.68 -5.36 0.26
C LEU A 107 2.20 -4.85 -1.10
N MET A 108 3.39 -4.22 -1.14
CA MET A 108 4.03 -3.80 -2.40
C MET A 108 4.33 -4.99 -3.32
N PHE A 109 4.80 -6.12 -2.78
CA PHE A 109 5.00 -7.33 -3.59
C PHE A 109 3.68 -7.94 -4.07
N SER A 110 2.61 -7.85 -3.28
CA SER A 110 1.27 -8.26 -3.71
C SER A 110 0.77 -7.40 -4.87
N ALA A 111 0.90 -6.08 -4.78
CA ALA A 111 0.57 -5.14 -5.85
C ALA A 111 1.42 -5.39 -7.11
N LEU A 112 2.72 -5.67 -6.94
CA LEU A 112 3.60 -6.02 -8.05
C LEU A 112 3.14 -7.29 -8.79
N LYS A 113 2.68 -8.32 -8.06
CA LYS A 113 2.16 -9.57 -8.66
C LYS A 113 0.90 -9.32 -9.48
N ASN A 114 0.09 -8.33 -9.09
CA ASN A 114 -1.10 -7.89 -9.82
C ASN A 114 -0.80 -6.87 -10.92
N ASN A 115 0.49 -6.59 -11.21
CA ASN A 115 0.94 -5.61 -12.22
C ASN A 115 0.46 -4.18 -11.95
N ASP A 116 0.19 -3.83 -10.69
CA ASP A 116 -0.26 -2.52 -10.26
C ASP A 116 0.88 -1.49 -10.22
N LYS A 117 0.52 -0.20 -10.25
CA LYS A 117 1.47 0.90 -10.03
C LYS A 117 1.63 1.14 -8.53
N VAL A 118 2.86 1.15 -8.06
CA VAL A 118 3.18 1.31 -6.64
C VAL A 118 3.96 2.60 -6.41
N GLY A 119 3.48 3.43 -5.49
CA GLY A 119 4.14 4.63 -5.01
C GLY A 119 4.28 4.64 -3.49
N LEU A 120 5.11 5.56 -2.99
CA LEU A 120 5.42 5.69 -1.57
C LEU A 120 5.50 7.16 -1.19
N LEU A 121 4.98 7.50 -0.03
CA LEU A 121 5.13 8.77 0.64
C LEU A 121 5.59 8.48 2.08
N LEU A 122 6.72 9.02 2.45
CA LEU A 122 7.26 8.99 3.80
C LEU A 122 6.91 10.31 4.48
N PHE A 123 6.39 10.27 5.68
CA PHE A 123 6.00 11.46 6.42
C PHE A 123 6.28 11.33 7.91
N ALA A 124 6.42 12.50 8.56
CA ALA A 124 6.47 12.68 10.00
C ALA A 124 5.67 13.97 10.33
N ASP A 125 6.30 15.01 10.85
CA ASP A 125 5.72 16.36 10.99
C ASP A 125 5.36 17.00 9.64
N ASP A 126 6.13 16.67 8.60
CA ASP A 126 5.89 17.03 7.19
C ASP A 126 6.30 15.84 6.29
N VAL A 127 6.17 16.03 4.99
CA VAL A 127 6.56 15.04 3.99
C VAL A 127 8.08 14.94 3.91
N GLN A 128 8.60 13.75 4.23
CA GLN A 128 10.03 13.44 4.20
C GLN A 128 10.48 12.93 2.83
N GLY A 129 9.57 12.30 2.08
CA GLY A 129 9.88 11.79 0.74
C GLY A 129 8.64 11.39 -0.05
N TYR A 130 8.65 11.66 -1.36
CA TYR A 130 7.58 11.24 -2.26
C TYR A 130 8.14 10.55 -3.49
N PHE A 131 7.68 9.35 -3.72
CA PHE A 131 8.04 8.49 -4.83
C PHE A 131 6.78 8.18 -5.65
N PRO A 132 6.61 8.79 -6.83
CA PRO A 132 5.40 8.66 -7.62
C PRO A 132 5.14 7.22 -8.06
N PRO A 133 3.87 6.82 -8.23
CA PRO A 133 3.49 5.46 -8.59
C PRO A 133 4.08 5.03 -9.94
N ARG A 134 4.82 3.92 -9.95
CA ARG A 134 5.40 3.29 -11.13
C ARG A 134 5.24 1.78 -11.07
N LYS A 135 5.26 1.14 -12.24
CA LYS A 135 5.26 -0.32 -12.37
C LYS A 135 6.64 -0.93 -12.19
N GLY A 136 6.63 -2.21 -11.94
CA GLY A 136 7.76 -3.09 -12.11
C GLY A 136 8.59 -3.32 -10.85
N ARG A 137 9.28 -4.46 -10.87
CA ARG A 137 10.06 -4.97 -9.73
C ARG A 137 11.16 -4.00 -9.28
N SER A 138 11.85 -3.36 -10.23
CA SER A 138 12.92 -2.40 -9.92
C SER A 138 12.40 -1.22 -9.10
N ASN A 139 11.18 -0.73 -9.41
CA ASN A 139 10.54 0.33 -8.64
C ASN A 139 10.24 -0.15 -7.20
N VAL A 140 9.59 -1.30 -7.04
CA VAL A 140 9.25 -1.85 -5.71
C VAL A 140 10.50 -2.05 -4.86
N LEU A 141 11.56 -2.65 -5.42
CA LEU A 141 12.83 -2.83 -4.70
C LEU A 141 13.50 -1.51 -4.32
N ARG A 142 13.37 -0.48 -5.16
CA ARG A 142 13.83 0.87 -4.82
C ARG A 142 13.05 1.44 -3.64
N LEU A 143 11.71 1.37 -3.67
CA LEU A 143 10.87 1.87 -2.59
C LEU A 143 11.15 1.17 -1.26
N ILE A 144 11.32 -0.15 -1.27
CA ILE A 144 11.69 -0.91 -0.07
C ILE A 144 13.06 -0.46 0.46
N ARG A 145 14.03 -0.19 -0.42
CA ARG A 145 15.34 0.32 -0.01
C ARG A 145 15.23 1.70 0.65
N GLU A 146 14.43 2.59 0.10
CA GLU A 146 14.19 3.90 0.69
C GLU A 146 13.58 3.80 2.08
N MET A 147 12.54 2.96 2.25
CA MET A 147 11.94 2.71 3.57
C MET A 147 12.94 2.16 4.60
N VAL A 148 13.74 1.16 4.20
CA VAL A 148 14.73 0.52 5.11
C VAL A 148 15.89 1.47 5.44
N ALA A 149 16.22 2.40 4.54
CA ALA A 149 17.29 3.37 4.74
C ALA A 149 16.84 4.62 5.51
N THR A 150 15.53 4.82 5.68
CA THR A 150 15.01 5.98 6.39
C THR A 150 15.22 5.80 7.88
N GLU A 151 15.88 6.77 8.49
CA GLU A 151 15.99 6.91 9.93
C GLU A 151 14.89 7.86 10.42
N PRO A 152 14.29 7.64 11.61
CA PRO A 152 13.31 8.55 12.18
C PRO A 152 13.92 9.95 12.35
N VAL A 153 13.35 10.96 11.70
CA VAL A 153 13.96 12.30 11.60
C VAL A 153 13.26 13.32 12.50
N SER A 154 11.96 13.15 12.71
CA SER A 154 11.14 14.10 13.46
C SER A 154 10.54 13.45 14.69
N ARG A 155 10.34 14.27 15.72
CA ARG A 155 9.68 13.88 16.96
C ARG A 155 8.17 14.00 16.92
N GLU A 156 7.63 14.72 15.94
CA GLU A 156 6.20 14.95 15.79
C GLU A 156 5.64 14.22 14.55
N THR A 157 4.32 13.99 14.56
CA THR A 157 3.61 13.34 13.46
C THR A 157 2.44 14.21 13.01
N SER A 158 2.34 14.47 11.69
CA SER A 158 1.22 15.17 11.08
C SER A 158 0.57 14.35 9.96
N LEU A 159 -0.47 13.62 10.30
CA LEU A 159 -1.29 12.87 9.33
C LEU A 159 -2.00 13.82 8.34
N ASP A 160 -2.36 15.02 8.80
CA ASP A 160 -3.00 16.02 7.95
C ASP A 160 -2.07 16.53 6.85
N ALA A 161 -0.78 16.76 7.16
CA ALA A 161 0.21 17.16 6.16
C ALA A 161 0.38 16.08 5.07
N ALA A 162 0.46 14.81 5.46
CA ALA A 162 0.53 13.68 4.54
C ALA A 162 -0.70 13.58 3.63
N LEU A 163 -1.91 13.69 4.18
CA LEU A 163 -3.17 13.62 3.44
C LEU A 163 -3.37 14.83 2.51
N GLN A 164 -3.01 16.03 2.95
CA GLN A 164 -3.06 17.24 2.12
C GLN A 164 -2.08 17.14 0.94
N PHE A 165 -0.86 16.67 1.19
CA PHE A 165 0.12 16.44 0.13
C PHE A 165 -0.37 15.40 -0.86
N LEU A 166 -0.89 14.25 -0.39
CA LEU A 166 -1.50 13.22 -1.22
C LEU A 166 -2.55 13.83 -2.16
N ASN A 167 -3.52 14.58 -1.62
CA ASN A 167 -4.61 15.19 -2.39
C ASN A 167 -4.11 16.22 -3.41
N ARG A 168 -2.93 16.81 -3.19
CA ARG A 168 -2.29 17.76 -4.11
C ARG A 168 -1.62 17.05 -5.29
N VAL A 169 -0.90 15.93 -5.04
CA VAL A 169 -0.08 15.27 -6.06
C VAL A 169 -0.83 14.16 -6.80
N GLN A 170 -1.75 13.44 -6.12
CA GLN A 170 -2.50 12.35 -6.71
C GLN A 170 -3.91 12.79 -7.09
N LYS A 171 -4.13 13.01 -8.40
CA LYS A 171 -5.42 13.48 -8.93
C LYS A 171 -6.37 12.36 -9.32
N ARG A 172 -5.82 11.19 -9.67
CA ARG A 172 -6.61 10.01 -10.06
C ARG A 172 -6.92 9.17 -8.84
N ARG A 173 -8.13 8.58 -8.82
CA ARG A 173 -8.53 7.65 -7.77
C ARG A 173 -7.50 6.53 -7.63
N SER A 174 -7.11 6.24 -6.41
CA SER A 174 -6.07 5.28 -6.07
C SER A 174 -6.44 4.55 -4.78
N VAL A 175 -5.91 3.38 -4.57
CA VAL A 175 -5.91 2.72 -3.26
C VAL A 175 -4.79 3.32 -2.44
N VAL A 176 -5.10 3.81 -1.26
CA VAL A 176 -4.15 4.49 -0.39
C VAL A 176 -4.11 3.78 0.96
N PHE A 177 -2.95 3.24 1.29
CA PHE A 177 -2.68 2.71 2.62
C PHE A 177 -2.00 3.79 3.45
N LEU A 178 -2.63 4.16 4.57
CA LEU A 178 -2.08 5.06 5.58
C LEU A 178 -1.63 4.22 6.77
N ILE A 179 -0.33 4.15 7.01
CA ILE A 179 0.30 3.28 8.00
C ILE A 179 0.97 4.15 9.06
N SER A 180 0.48 4.08 10.29
CA SER A 180 0.96 4.82 11.45
C SER A 180 0.58 4.06 12.74
N ASP A 181 1.08 4.49 13.88
CA ASP A 181 0.57 4.08 15.19
C ASP A 181 -0.68 4.87 15.60
N PHE A 182 -1.02 5.93 14.86
CA PHE A 182 -2.17 6.81 15.10
C PHE A 182 -2.25 7.37 16.52
N GLN A 183 -1.09 7.66 17.13
CA GLN A 183 -1.06 8.38 18.41
C GLN A 183 -1.57 9.82 18.23
N THR A 184 -1.37 10.39 17.05
CA THR A 184 -1.99 11.64 16.62
C THR A 184 -3.18 11.35 15.71
N GLU A 185 -4.33 11.94 16.00
CA GLU A 185 -5.53 11.76 15.16
C GLU A 185 -5.52 12.73 13.98
N PRO A 186 -5.79 12.25 12.75
CA PRO A 186 -5.98 13.13 11.61
C PRO A 186 -7.31 13.88 11.73
N SER A 187 -7.39 15.10 11.17
CA SER A 187 -8.64 15.84 11.16
C SER A 187 -9.71 15.12 10.34
N ARG A 188 -10.96 15.17 10.81
CA ARG A 188 -12.10 14.59 10.10
C ARG A 188 -12.24 15.15 8.68
N GLN A 189 -11.87 16.42 8.48
CA GLN A 189 -11.91 17.07 7.19
C GLN A 189 -10.89 16.47 6.22
N ALA A 190 -9.64 16.29 6.65
CA ALA A 190 -8.58 15.70 5.81
C ALA A 190 -8.92 14.25 5.42
N LEU A 191 -9.43 13.46 6.37
CA LEU A 191 -9.91 12.10 6.11
C LEU A 191 -11.08 12.09 5.11
N ALA A 192 -12.11 12.92 5.32
CA ALA A 192 -13.29 12.97 4.45
C ALA A 192 -12.93 13.35 3.00
N VAL A 193 -12.04 14.34 2.82
CA VAL A 193 -11.56 14.74 1.49
C VAL A 193 -10.78 13.63 0.82
N SER A 194 -9.87 12.98 1.55
CA SER A 194 -9.05 11.90 1.00
C SER A 194 -9.87 10.66 0.66
N ASN A 195 -10.79 10.26 1.55
CA ASN A 195 -11.67 9.11 1.32
C ASN A 195 -12.69 9.36 0.19
N GLY A 196 -13.09 10.60 -0.03
CA GLY A 196 -13.94 10.96 -1.18
C GLY A 196 -13.23 10.86 -2.53
N ARG A 197 -11.89 10.98 -2.55
CA ARG A 197 -11.06 10.94 -3.77
C ARG A 197 -10.40 9.59 -4.02
N HIS A 198 -10.06 8.87 -2.97
CA HIS A 198 -9.29 7.64 -2.98
C HIS A 198 -9.99 6.56 -2.16
N ASP A 199 -9.59 5.31 -2.35
CA ASP A 199 -9.97 4.21 -1.47
C ASP A 199 -8.94 4.16 -0.32
N LEU A 200 -9.27 4.80 0.81
CA LEU A 200 -8.35 4.99 1.93
C LEU A 200 -8.48 3.84 2.94
N VAL A 201 -7.35 3.22 3.26
CA VAL A 201 -7.23 2.14 4.26
C VAL A 201 -6.23 2.56 5.31
N GLY A 202 -6.68 2.69 6.56
CA GLY A 202 -5.80 2.91 7.72
C GLY A 202 -5.29 1.58 8.28
N ILE A 203 -3.99 1.51 8.56
CA ILE A 203 -3.36 0.37 9.20
C ILE A 203 -2.62 0.85 10.43
N THR A 204 -3.09 0.40 11.59
CA THR A 204 -2.50 0.75 12.88
C THR A 204 -1.50 -0.31 13.32
N VAL A 205 -0.30 0.12 13.72
CA VAL A 205 0.70 -0.73 14.35
C VAL A 205 0.95 -0.23 15.76
N SER A 206 0.75 -1.08 16.75
CA SER A 206 0.95 -0.77 18.17
C SER A 206 1.78 -1.85 18.85
N ASP A 207 2.57 -1.46 19.85
CA ASP A 207 3.27 -2.40 20.72
C ASP A 207 2.36 -2.79 21.90
N PRO A 208 2.31 -4.08 22.30
CA PRO A 208 1.51 -4.51 23.45
C PRO A 208 1.83 -3.74 24.74
N ARG A 209 3.08 -3.31 24.91
CA ARG A 209 3.54 -2.56 26.09
C ARG A 209 3.06 -1.10 26.13
N GLU A 210 2.54 -0.59 25.05
CA GLU A 210 1.85 0.72 25.05
C GLU A 210 0.48 0.63 25.73
N ARG A 211 -0.09 -0.57 25.86
CA ARG A 211 -1.39 -0.82 26.49
C ARG A 211 -1.30 -1.39 27.89
N GLU A 212 -0.32 -2.25 28.14
CA GLU A 212 -0.14 -2.95 29.39
C GLU A 212 1.32 -2.81 29.85
N LEU A 213 1.50 -2.09 30.96
CA LEU A 213 2.81 -1.96 31.58
C LEU A 213 3.16 -3.26 32.34
N PRO A 214 4.37 -3.80 32.17
CA PRO A 214 4.81 -4.95 32.95
C PRO A 214 4.97 -4.56 34.41
N ASP A 215 4.69 -5.49 35.32
CA ASP A 215 4.98 -5.34 36.74
C ASP A 215 6.49 -5.55 36.98
N VAL A 216 7.27 -4.50 36.71
CA VAL A 216 8.74 -4.52 36.81
C VAL A 216 9.30 -3.57 37.90
N GLY A 217 8.43 -3.08 38.77
CA GLY A 217 8.80 -2.12 39.83
C GLY A 217 8.97 -0.69 39.31
N PHE A 218 9.98 0.02 39.77
CA PHE A 218 10.23 1.41 39.34
C PHE A 218 10.77 1.44 37.92
N VAL A 219 10.11 2.18 37.04
CA VAL A 219 10.49 2.37 35.64
C VAL A 219 10.59 3.86 35.34
N ASN A 220 11.66 4.25 34.69
CA ASN A 220 11.78 5.60 34.13
C ASN A 220 11.19 5.57 32.73
N PHE A 221 10.09 6.31 32.53
CA PHE A 221 9.53 6.54 31.22
C PHE A 221 10.23 7.74 30.58
N ARG A 222 10.46 7.61 29.30
CA ARG A 222 10.91 8.72 28.45
C ARG A 222 9.98 8.80 27.27
N ASP A 223 9.38 9.96 27.07
CA ASP A 223 8.55 10.22 25.90
C ASP A 223 9.42 10.15 24.65
N ALA A 224 9.01 9.36 23.65
CA ALA A 224 9.73 9.16 22.42
C ALA A 224 9.71 10.43 21.50
N GLU A 225 8.67 11.27 21.64
CA GLU A 225 8.49 12.47 20.84
C GLU A 225 9.16 13.71 21.50
N THR A 226 8.95 13.92 22.80
CA THR A 226 9.48 15.09 23.51
C THR A 226 10.89 14.85 24.08
N GLY A 227 11.20 13.61 24.39
CA GLY A 227 12.46 13.21 25.00
C GLY A 227 12.56 13.50 26.51
N GLU A 228 11.43 13.90 27.16
CA GLU A 228 11.33 14.11 28.61
C GLU A 228 11.07 12.81 29.36
#